data_d016924f27ad25993ea7a5f289be221b
#
_entry.id   d016924f27ad25993ea7a5f289be221b
#
_cell.length_a   1.000
_cell.length_b   1.000
_cell.length_c   1.000
_cell.angle_alpha   90.00
_cell.angle_beta   90.00
_cell.angle_gamma   90.00
#
_symmetry.space_group_name_H-M   'P 1'
#
loop_
_entity.id
_entity.type
_entity.pdbx_description
1 polymer ?
#
loop_
_entity_poly.entity_id
_entity_poly.type
_entity_poly.pdbx_seq_one_letter_code
_entity_poly.pdbx_strand_id
1 'polypeptide(L)'
;MKIKSRQSSRGVALIMVMIAVAVFTALAAALAFSMKVETKLARTADDEQQLLWLGRSGVEYARWILSQHPVSERYDSLNQIWAGGPGSAGETNSALTGISMTDYPVGDGTISIKIIDLER
;
A
#
# COMPACT_ATOMS: atom_id res chain seq x y z
N MET A 1 24.28 -52.31 -55.93
CA MET A 1 23.65 -50.97 -55.78
C MET A 1 23.27 -50.73 -54.34
N LYS A 2 24.05 -49.97 -53.54
CA LYS A 2 23.84 -49.71 -52.14
C LYS A 2 23.01 -48.45 -52.02
N ILE A 3 21.73 -48.57 -51.71
CA ILE A 3 20.89 -47.45 -51.36
C ILE A 3 21.20 -47.10 -49.87
N LYS A 4 21.99 -46.08 -49.68
CA LYS A 4 22.40 -45.55 -48.35
C LYS A 4 21.21 -44.79 -47.79
N SER A 5 20.59 -45.33 -46.74
CA SER A 5 19.44 -44.72 -46.03
C SER A 5 19.88 -43.42 -45.30
N ARG A 6 19.72 -42.30 -46.00
CA ARG A 6 19.95 -40.95 -45.44
C ARG A 6 18.75 -40.42 -44.62
N GLN A 7 17.75 -41.25 -44.35
CA GLN A 7 16.50 -40.80 -43.69
C GLN A 7 16.54 -40.86 -42.17
N SER A 8 17.47 -41.61 -41.56
CA SER A 8 17.51 -41.76 -40.08
C SER A 8 18.05 -40.53 -39.34
N SER A 9 18.94 -39.73 -39.96
CA SER A 9 19.56 -38.58 -39.28
C SER A 9 18.64 -37.36 -39.18
N ARG A 10 17.65 -37.23 -40.06
CA ARG A 10 16.69 -36.12 -40.00
C ARG A 10 15.67 -36.26 -38.86
N GLY A 11 15.26 -37.47 -38.50
CA GLY A 11 14.37 -37.76 -37.41
C GLY A 11 15.04 -37.49 -36.02
N VAL A 12 16.31 -37.90 -35.89
CA VAL A 12 17.07 -37.66 -34.67
C VAL A 12 17.30 -36.18 -34.43
N ALA A 13 17.62 -35.40 -35.46
CA ALA A 13 17.79 -33.96 -35.34
C ALA A 13 16.51 -33.26 -34.92
N LEU A 14 15.35 -33.67 -35.43
CA LEU A 14 14.05 -33.13 -35.04
C LEU A 14 13.75 -33.37 -33.55
N ILE A 15 14.02 -34.57 -33.07
CA ILE A 15 13.83 -34.93 -31.65
C ILE A 15 14.72 -34.09 -30.75
N MET A 16 15.98 -33.89 -31.11
CA MET A 16 16.92 -33.05 -30.38
C MET A 16 16.44 -31.59 -30.29
N VAL A 17 15.93 -31.05 -31.39
CA VAL A 17 15.39 -29.70 -31.42
C VAL A 17 14.13 -29.59 -30.50
N MET A 18 13.23 -30.58 -30.56
CA MET A 18 12.04 -30.58 -29.73
C MET A 18 12.40 -30.63 -28.23
N ILE A 19 13.38 -31.43 -27.83
CA ILE A 19 13.87 -31.50 -26.47
C ILE A 19 14.50 -30.16 -26.06
N ALA A 20 15.33 -29.58 -26.91
CA ALA A 20 15.95 -28.28 -26.63
C ALA A 20 14.88 -27.18 -26.40
N VAL A 21 13.89 -27.11 -27.29
CA VAL A 21 12.79 -26.14 -27.17
C VAL A 21 12.00 -26.39 -25.91
N ALA A 22 11.70 -27.61 -25.52
CA ALA A 22 10.99 -27.95 -24.30
C ALA A 22 11.78 -27.50 -23.05
N VAL A 23 13.10 -27.72 -23.03
CA VAL A 23 13.95 -27.28 -21.91
C VAL A 23 14.00 -25.76 -21.82
N PHE A 24 14.19 -25.06 -22.94
CA PHE A 24 14.18 -23.58 -22.94
C PHE A 24 12.84 -23.00 -22.52
N THR A 25 11.74 -23.61 -22.93
CA THR A 25 10.39 -23.18 -22.51
C THR A 25 10.20 -23.36 -21.00
N ALA A 26 10.65 -24.48 -20.44
CA ALA A 26 10.59 -24.72 -19.00
C ALA A 26 11.44 -23.71 -18.21
N LEU A 27 12.64 -23.40 -18.67
CA LEU A 27 13.50 -22.38 -18.06
C LEU A 27 12.88 -20.98 -18.12
N ALA A 28 12.33 -20.61 -19.27
CA ALA A 28 11.65 -19.32 -19.44
C ALA A 28 10.42 -19.20 -18.50
N ALA A 29 9.65 -20.27 -18.36
CA ALA A 29 8.50 -20.29 -17.46
C ALA A 29 8.93 -20.16 -15.99
N ALA A 30 10.00 -20.84 -15.57
CA ALA A 30 10.54 -20.72 -14.22
C ALA A 30 11.02 -19.30 -13.93
N LEU A 31 11.70 -18.67 -14.86
CA LEU A 31 12.18 -17.29 -14.74
C LEU A 31 11.01 -16.29 -14.64
N ALA A 32 9.99 -16.46 -15.47
CA ALA A 32 8.79 -15.62 -15.44
C ALA A 32 8.03 -15.73 -14.11
N PHE A 33 7.99 -16.94 -13.53
CA PHE A 33 7.39 -17.16 -12.23
C PHE A 33 8.19 -16.46 -11.10
N SER A 34 9.52 -16.59 -11.12
CA SER A 34 10.39 -15.92 -10.16
C SER A 34 10.20 -14.41 -10.19
N MET A 35 10.19 -13.80 -11.37
CA MET A 35 9.95 -12.36 -11.52
C MET A 35 8.58 -11.90 -10.98
N LYS A 36 7.53 -12.71 -11.13
CA LYS A 36 6.21 -12.40 -10.57
C LYS A 36 6.22 -12.38 -9.05
N VAL A 37 6.92 -13.33 -8.42
CA VAL A 37 7.04 -13.40 -6.97
C VAL A 37 7.82 -12.20 -6.44
N GLU A 38 8.95 -11.87 -7.05
CA GLU A 38 9.77 -10.71 -6.66
C GLU A 38 9.01 -9.38 -6.81
N THR A 39 8.26 -9.22 -7.90
CA THR A 39 7.45 -8.02 -8.11
C THR A 39 6.35 -7.87 -7.06
N LYS A 40 5.69 -8.96 -6.66
CA LYS A 40 4.70 -8.93 -5.59
C LYS A 40 5.33 -8.58 -4.26
N LEU A 41 6.48 -9.18 -3.95
CA LEU A 41 7.19 -8.92 -2.70
C LEU A 41 7.63 -7.46 -2.60
N ALA A 42 8.18 -6.91 -3.70
CA ALA A 42 8.58 -5.51 -3.77
C ALA A 42 7.39 -4.56 -3.56
N ARG A 43 6.25 -4.83 -4.17
CA ARG A 43 5.03 -4.03 -3.97
C ARG A 43 4.54 -4.09 -2.52
N THR A 44 4.53 -5.27 -1.91
CA THR A 44 4.10 -5.41 -0.52
C THR A 44 5.02 -4.64 0.44
N ALA A 45 6.33 -4.63 0.18
CA ALA A 45 7.28 -3.87 0.97
C ALA A 45 7.10 -2.34 0.82
N ASP A 46 6.78 -1.88 -0.39
CA ASP A 46 6.48 -0.48 -0.67
C ASP A 46 5.18 -0.03 0.01
N ASP A 47 4.13 -0.84 -0.09
CA ASP A 47 2.84 -0.61 0.58
C ASP A 47 3.00 -0.53 2.11
N GLU A 48 3.82 -1.40 2.72
CA GLU A 48 4.10 -1.37 4.16
C GLU A 48 4.78 -0.06 4.57
N GLN A 49 5.74 0.40 3.78
CA GLN A 49 6.42 1.66 4.04
C GLN A 49 5.48 2.87 3.88
N GLN A 50 4.61 2.87 2.89
CA GLN A 50 3.58 3.89 2.72
C GLN A 50 2.62 3.93 3.91
N LEU A 51 2.17 2.78 4.40
CA LEU A 51 1.30 2.69 5.58
C LEU A 51 1.97 3.25 6.84
N LEU A 52 3.27 3.03 7.03
CA LEU A 52 4.03 3.63 8.14
C LEU A 52 4.06 5.16 8.05
N TRP A 53 4.28 5.71 6.86
CA TRP A 53 4.26 7.15 6.65
C TRP A 53 2.86 7.74 6.84
N LEU A 54 1.81 7.08 6.36
CA LEU A 54 0.41 7.46 6.59
C LEU A 54 0.08 7.45 8.07
N GLY A 55 0.51 6.43 8.80
CA GLY A 55 0.30 6.35 10.26
C GLY A 55 1.00 7.50 11.00
N ARG A 56 2.25 7.82 10.65
CA ARG A 56 2.96 8.98 11.21
C ARG A 56 2.27 10.29 10.88
N SER A 57 1.83 10.47 9.65
CA SER A 57 1.07 11.65 9.22
C SER A 57 -0.22 11.80 10.03
N GLY A 58 -0.91 10.69 10.31
CA GLY A 58 -2.10 10.68 11.15
C GLY A 58 -1.82 11.14 12.59
N VAL A 59 -0.71 10.70 13.17
CA VAL A 59 -0.31 11.15 14.54
C VAL A 59 0.03 12.64 14.54
N GLU A 60 0.78 13.14 13.57
CA GLU A 60 1.11 14.56 13.48
C GLU A 60 -0.13 15.42 13.23
N TYR A 61 -1.06 14.92 12.42
CA TYR A 61 -2.35 15.59 12.21
C TYR A 61 -3.18 15.65 13.49
N ALA A 62 -3.23 14.57 14.25
CA ALA A 62 -3.89 14.56 15.57
C ALA A 62 -3.25 15.56 16.55
N ARG A 63 -1.91 15.61 16.59
CA ARG A 63 -1.18 16.59 17.41
C ARG A 63 -1.48 18.01 16.99
N TRP A 64 -1.53 18.27 15.69
CA TRP A 64 -1.87 19.58 15.18
C TRP A 64 -3.30 19.98 15.60
N ILE A 65 -4.30 19.09 15.47
CA ILE A 65 -5.67 19.34 15.93
C ILE A 65 -5.68 19.71 17.43
N LEU A 66 -4.99 18.93 18.26
CA LEU A 66 -4.91 19.21 19.69
C LEU A 66 -4.20 20.52 20.01
N SER A 67 -3.21 20.92 19.21
CA SER A 67 -2.49 22.19 19.38
C SER A 67 -3.34 23.43 19.04
N GLN A 68 -4.41 23.26 18.26
CA GLN A 68 -5.33 24.35 17.90
C GLN A 68 -6.43 24.56 18.94
N HIS A 69 -6.39 23.79 20.04
CA HIS A 69 -7.37 23.95 21.12
C HIS A 69 -7.30 25.36 21.73
N PRO A 70 -8.43 26.11 21.79
CA PRO A 70 -8.41 27.48 22.27
C PRO A 70 -8.12 27.54 23.78
N VAL A 71 -7.11 28.30 24.13
CA VAL A 71 -6.68 28.52 25.54
C VAL A 71 -7.80 29.10 26.41
N SER A 72 -8.84 29.65 25.79
CA SER A 72 -10.01 30.22 26.49
C SER A 72 -10.95 29.19 27.09
N GLU A 73 -10.88 27.94 26.61
CA GLU A 73 -11.71 26.85 27.16
C GLU A 73 -11.00 26.13 28.29
N ARG A 74 -11.60 26.16 29.46
CA ARG A 74 -11.05 25.59 30.69
C ARG A 74 -11.35 24.10 30.88
N TYR A 75 -12.10 23.50 29.98
CA TYR A 75 -12.53 22.10 30.12
C TYR A 75 -12.56 21.44 28.76
N ASP A 76 -12.22 20.18 28.71
CA ASP A 76 -12.32 19.31 27.55
C ASP A 76 -13.69 18.64 27.56
N SER A 77 -14.35 18.62 26.40
CA SER A 77 -15.66 18.00 26.23
C SER A 77 -15.75 17.22 24.91
N LEU A 78 -16.60 16.20 24.88
CA LEU A 78 -16.85 15.41 23.67
C LEU A 78 -17.59 16.20 22.58
N ASN A 79 -18.04 17.41 22.87
CA ASN A 79 -18.65 18.32 21.90
C ASN A 79 -17.61 19.04 21.03
N GLN A 80 -16.35 19.01 21.46
CA GLN A 80 -15.25 19.67 20.77
C GLN A 80 -14.83 18.91 19.49
N ILE A 81 -14.22 19.61 18.54
CA ILE A 81 -13.85 19.05 17.21
C ILE A 81 -12.84 17.91 17.36
N TRP A 82 -11.90 18.00 18.29
CA TRP A 82 -10.91 16.95 18.54
C TRP A 82 -11.53 15.60 18.94
N ALA A 83 -12.71 15.64 19.56
CA ALA A 83 -13.47 14.44 19.95
C ALA A 83 -14.45 13.97 18.84
N GLY A 84 -14.50 14.65 17.72
CA GLY A 84 -15.45 14.39 16.63
C GLY A 84 -16.82 15.03 16.85
N GLY A 85 -16.93 15.97 17.79
CA GLY A 85 -18.15 16.75 18.04
C GLY A 85 -18.38 17.89 17.05
N PRO A 86 -19.52 18.58 17.14
CA PRO A 86 -19.86 19.72 16.27
C PRO A 86 -19.02 20.97 16.51
N GLY A 87 -18.20 20.96 17.54
CA GLY A 87 -17.41 22.11 17.98
C GLY A 87 -18.08 22.91 19.08
N SER A 88 -17.26 23.49 19.95
CA SER A 88 -17.71 24.45 20.96
C SER A 88 -17.85 25.87 20.38
N ALA A 89 -18.46 26.78 21.13
CA ALA A 89 -18.63 28.16 20.70
C ALA A 89 -17.30 28.89 20.41
N GLY A 90 -16.20 28.46 21.08
CA GLY A 90 -14.84 28.99 20.85
C GLY A 90 -14.17 28.42 19.61
N GLU A 91 -14.58 27.25 19.17
CA GLU A 91 -13.97 26.53 18.04
C GLU A 91 -14.61 26.86 16.68
N THR A 92 -15.84 27.42 16.68
CA THR A 92 -16.60 27.73 15.46
C THR A 92 -15.89 28.70 14.49
N ASN A 93 -14.92 29.46 14.98
CA ASN A 93 -14.08 30.38 14.18
C ASN A 93 -12.60 29.95 14.15
N SER A 94 -12.30 28.74 14.57
CA SER A 94 -10.92 28.21 14.59
C SER A 94 -10.50 27.64 13.23
N ALA A 95 -9.21 27.41 13.07
CA ALA A 95 -8.64 26.71 11.91
C ALA A 95 -9.18 25.28 11.75
N LEU A 96 -9.90 24.77 12.76
CA LEU A 96 -10.49 23.43 12.76
C LEU A 96 -11.86 23.36 12.09
N THR A 97 -12.48 24.50 11.76
CA THR A 97 -13.79 24.54 11.14
C THR A 97 -13.77 23.87 9.75
N GLY A 98 -14.59 22.85 9.56
CA GLY A 98 -14.68 22.10 8.30
C GLY A 98 -13.62 21.01 8.11
N ILE A 99 -12.82 20.72 9.12
CA ILE A 99 -11.85 19.62 9.08
C ILE A 99 -12.56 18.29 9.34
N SER A 100 -12.33 17.32 8.46
CA SER A 100 -12.79 15.95 8.65
C SER A 100 -11.70 15.12 9.32
N MET A 101 -12.05 14.42 10.40
CA MET A 101 -11.16 13.44 11.06
C MET A 101 -11.30 12.04 10.45
N THR A 102 -12.32 11.83 9.63
CA THR A 102 -12.60 10.57 8.92
C THR A 102 -12.32 10.74 7.44
N ASP A 103 -11.66 9.75 6.86
CA ASP A 103 -11.34 9.67 5.42
C ASP A 103 -10.61 10.91 4.87
N TYR A 104 -9.71 11.46 5.69
CA TYR A 104 -8.89 12.59 5.28
C TYR A 104 -7.84 12.12 4.25
N PRO A 105 -7.83 12.67 3.02
CA PRO A 105 -6.91 12.24 1.97
C PRO A 105 -5.48 12.73 2.25
N VAL A 106 -4.52 11.81 2.22
CA VAL A 106 -3.08 12.11 2.34
C VAL A 106 -2.33 11.35 1.25
N GLY A 107 -1.83 12.06 0.25
CA GLY A 107 -1.21 11.42 -0.91
C GLY A 107 -2.18 10.51 -1.64
N ASP A 108 -1.78 9.26 -1.86
CA ASP A 108 -2.62 8.24 -2.52
C ASP A 108 -3.50 7.44 -1.53
N GLY A 109 -3.45 7.77 -0.24
CA GLY A 109 -4.21 7.09 0.81
C GLY A 109 -5.15 8.00 1.57
N THR A 110 -5.92 7.41 2.48
CA THR A 110 -6.80 8.13 3.41
C THR A 110 -6.46 7.75 4.84
N ILE A 111 -6.59 8.69 5.76
CA ILE A 111 -6.42 8.48 7.18
C ILE A 111 -7.71 8.80 7.92
N SER A 112 -8.04 7.96 8.89
CA SER A 112 -9.13 8.21 9.84
C SER A 112 -8.56 8.23 11.25
N ILE A 113 -8.82 9.30 11.99
CA ILE A 113 -8.25 9.55 13.29
C ILE A 113 -9.36 9.56 14.33
N LYS A 114 -9.11 8.86 15.42
CA LYS A 114 -9.96 8.90 16.61
C LYS A 114 -9.09 9.19 17.82
N ILE A 115 -9.31 10.32 18.45
CA ILE A 115 -8.65 10.69 19.70
C ILE A 115 -9.52 10.19 20.88
N ILE A 116 -8.91 9.52 21.83
CA ILE A 116 -9.60 8.95 22.99
C ILE A 116 -8.95 9.53 24.24
N ASP A 117 -9.76 10.13 25.10
CA ASP A 117 -9.34 10.55 26.42
C ASP A 117 -9.28 9.32 27.33
N LEU A 118 -8.10 9.05 27.90
CA LEU A 118 -7.85 7.91 28.77
C LEU A 118 -8.11 8.19 30.26
N GLU A 119 -8.37 9.46 30.62
CA GLU A 119 -8.64 9.87 32.01
C GLU A 119 -10.13 9.84 32.37
N ARG A 120 -10.94 9.29 31.48
CA ARG A 120 -12.39 9.19 31.61
C ARG A 120 -12.88 7.80 31.92
#